data_aa12b406ffe8750fabfdf78642a6e411
#
_entry.id   aa12b406ffe8750fabfdf78642a6e411
#
_cell.length_a   1.000
_cell.length_b   1.000
_cell.length_c   1.000
_cell.angle_alpha   90.00
_cell.angle_beta   90.00
_cell.angle_gamma   90.00
#
_symmetry.space_group_name_H-M   'P 1'
#
loop_
_entity.id
_entity.type
_entity.pdbx_description
1 polymer ?
#
loop_
_entity_poly.entity_id
_entity_poly.type
_entity_poly.pdbx_seq_one_letter_code
_entity_poly.pdbx_strand_id
1 'polypeptide(L)'
;FIPVPTVDPVVPAVAGLHWFGVVQYVGADRSADWCAFYSSLFGFIEVPADQRFGILPRGSVLASPCGTFYLQLIEPDSLVVDDTGERLQRVAFGAPDVPAAVKALRVRGIDFVETDTLHTEVRGALTRPQLGGVMFELVHHDEKR
;
A
#
# COMPACT_ATOMS: atom_id res chain seq x y z
N PHE A 1 0.35 29.25 13.22
CA PHE A 1 1.01 28.01 12.78
C PHE A 1 1.70 27.33 13.95
N ILE A 2 1.34 26.10 14.21
CA ILE A 2 1.93 25.31 15.28
C ILE A 2 2.75 24.20 14.61
N PRO A 3 4.08 24.20 14.78
CA PRO A 3 4.91 23.14 14.20
C PRO A 3 4.60 21.78 14.86
N VAL A 4 4.63 20.74 14.05
CA VAL A 4 4.50 19.36 14.56
C VAL A 4 5.75 19.02 15.35
N PRO A 5 5.62 18.59 16.62
CA PRO A 5 6.79 18.21 17.40
C PRO A 5 7.47 16.98 16.81
N THR A 6 8.80 17.01 16.82
CA THR A 6 9.60 15.85 16.45
C THR A 6 9.77 14.98 17.68
N VAL A 7 9.44 13.70 17.55
CA VAL A 7 9.59 12.73 18.64
C VAL A 7 10.51 11.62 18.17
N ASP A 8 11.55 11.38 18.95
CA ASP A 8 12.44 10.24 18.69
C ASP A 8 11.72 8.93 18.99
N PRO A 9 11.82 7.93 18.12
CA PRO A 9 11.19 6.65 18.38
C PRO A 9 11.86 5.96 19.58
N VAL A 10 11.05 5.57 20.56
CA VAL A 10 11.53 4.86 21.76
C VAL A 10 11.83 3.41 21.45
N VAL A 11 11.13 2.85 20.45
CA VAL A 11 11.26 1.45 20.04
C VAL A 11 11.58 1.41 18.55
N PRO A 12 12.60 0.64 18.14
CA PRO A 12 12.90 0.47 16.73
C PRO A 12 11.70 -0.09 15.96
N ALA A 13 11.58 0.28 14.69
CA ALA A 13 10.57 -0.27 13.83
C ALA A 13 10.70 -1.78 13.69
N VAL A 14 9.58 -2.49 13.77
CA VAL A 14 9.56 -3.95 13.62
C VAL A 14 10.02 -4.31 12.21
N ALA A 15 11.06 -5.14 12.09
CA ALA A 15 11.58 -5.64 10.81
C ALA A 15 11.86 -4.55 9.77
N GLY A 16 12.22 -3.34 10.22
CA GLY A 16 12.50 -2.21 9.33
C GLY A 16 11.28 -1.64 8.62
N LEU A 17 10.08 -1.89 9.14
CA LEU A 17 8.85 -1.34 8.55
C LEU A 17 8.90 0.19 8.51
N HIS A 18 8.50 0.74 7.37
CA HIS A 18 8.44 2.17 7.16
C HIS A 18 7.22 2.54 6.32
N TRP A 19 6.84 3.81 6.37
CA TRP A 19 5.70 4.31 5.62
C TRP A 19 5.92 4.12 4.11
N PHE A 20 4.93 3.59 3.43
CA PHE A 20 5.01 3.40 1.99
C PHE A 20 3.87 4.09 1.25
N GLY A 21 2.65 3.97 1.73
CA GLY A 21 1.53 4.64 1.09
C GLY A 21 0.17 4.06 1.45
N VAL A 22 -0.78 4.31 0.58
CA VAL A 22 -2.16 3.85 0.74
C VAL A 22 -2.65 3.19 -0.54
N VAL A 23 -3.69 2.38 -0.40
CA VAL A 23 -4.34 1.70 -1.51
C VAL A 23 -5.80 2.10 -1.54
N GLN A 24 -6.26 2.57 -2.69
CA GLN A 24 -7.64 2.93 -2.93
C GLN A 24 -8.28 1.93 -3.90
N TYR A 25 -9.43 1.39 -3.52
CA TYR A 25 -10.27 0.62 -4.43
C TYR A 25 -11.09 1.57 -5.29
N VAL A 26 -11.06 1.32 -6.61
CA VAL A 26 -11.80 2.10 -7.59
C VAL A 26 -12.69 1.16 -8.43
N GLY A 27 -13.72 1.72 -9.03
CA GLY A 27 -14.63 0.97 -9.90
C GLY A 27 -13.94 0.45 -11.16
N ALA A 28 -14.57 -0.48 -11.84
CA ALA A 28 -14.05 -1.06 -13.08
C ALA A 28 -13.81 0.06 -14.11
N ASP A 29 -12.64 0.02 -14.72
CA ASP A 29 -12.19 0.99 -15.73
C ASP A 29 -12.13 2.46 -15.25
N ARG A 30 -12.07 2.68 -13.93
CA ARG A 30 -11.99 4.04 -13.38
C ARG A 30 -10.58 4.47 -12.95
N SER A 31 -9.59 3.59 -13.10
CA SER A 31 -8.20 3.95 -12.75
C SER A 31 -7.70 5.19 -13.51
N ALA A 32 -8.04 5.30 -14.80
CA ALA A 32 -7.62 6.44 -15.60
C ALA A 32 -8.23 7.76 -15.11
N ASP A 33 -9.48 7.74 -14.69
CA ASP A 33 -10.15 8.92 -14.14
C ASP A 33 -9.48 9.38 -12.85
N TRP A 34 -9.19 8.43 -11.97
CA TRP A 34 -8.52 8.72 -10.70
C TRP A 34 -7.06 9.16 -10.90
N CYS A 35 -6.35 8.57 -11.86
CA CYS A 35 -5.01 9.04 -12.23
C CYS A 35 -5.05 10.49 -12.69
N ALA A 36 -5.99 10.84 -13.56
CA ALA A 36 -6.15 12.21 -14.03
C ALA A 36 -6.49 13.16 -12.88
N PHE A 37 -7.36 12.74 -11.98
CA PHE A 37 -7.73 13.51 -10.80
C PHE A 37 -6.50 13.84 -9.93
N TYR A 38 -5.76 12.81 -9.52
CA TYR A 38 -4.60 13.01 -8.66
C TYR A 38 -3.47 13.77 -9.35
N SER A 39 -3.26 13.51 -10.62
CA SER A 39 -2.20 14.18 -11.38
C SER A 39 -2.51 15.66 -11.60
N SER A 40 -3.73 15.98 -12.00
CA SER A 40 -4.10 17.37 -12.33
C SER A 40 -4.31 18.24 -11.09
N LEU A 41 -4.84 17.70 -10.01
CA LEU A 41 -5.14 18.48 -8.81
C LEU A 41 -3.99 18.51 -7.80
N PHE A 42 -3.25 17.42 -7.68
CA PHE A 42 -2.24 17.27 -6.64
C PHE A 42 -0.83 17.03 -7.17
N GLY A 43 -0.65 16.87 -8.46
CA GLY A 43 0.67 16.68 -9.04
C GLY A 43 1.28 15.30 -8.87
N PHE A 44 0.46 14.27 -8.65
CA PHE A 44 0.96 12.90 -8.63
C PHE A 44 1.46 12.49 -10.00
N ILE A 45 2.43 11.59 -10.02
CA ILE A 45 3.04 11.07 -11.25
C ILE A 45 2.79 9.57 -11.33
N GLU A 46 2.22 9.11 -12.45
CA GLU A 46 1.98 7.68 -12.66
C GLU A 46 3.31 6.95 -12.83
N VAL A 47 3.49 5.88 -12.06
CA VAL A 47 4.64 4.99 -12.16
C VAL A 47 4.48 4.12 -13.41
N PRO A 48 5.51 4.02 -14.28
CA PRO A 48 5.44 3.17 -15.47
C PRO A 48 5.07 1.73 -15.13
N ALA A 49 4.34 1.07 -16.04
CA ALA A 49 3.81 -0.28 -15.81
C ALA A 49 4.88 -1.31 -15.49
N ASP A 50 6.07 -1.18 -16.08
CA ASP A 50 7.21 -2.07 -15.84
C ASP A 50 7.92 -1.83 -14.50
N GLN A 51 7.58 -0.74 -13.80
CA GLN A 51 8.16 -0.37 -12.50
C GLN A 51 7.17 -0.48 -11.36
N ARG A 52 5.98 -1.01 -11.62
CA ARG A 52 4.96 -1.18 -10.59
C ARG A 52 5.35 -2.25 -9.59
N PHE A 53 4.83 -2.12 -8.39
CA PHE A 53 5.13 -2.98 -7.23
C PHE A 53 3.85 -3.29 -6.47
N GLY A 54 3.97 -4.17 -5.49
CA GLY A 54 2.85 -4.53 -4.61
C GLY A 54 1.89 -5.55 -5.20
N ILE A 55 0.80 -5.76 -4.49
CA ILE A 55 -0.27 -6.69 -4.88
C ILE A 55 -1.31 -5.91 -5.68
N LEU A 56 -1.14 -5.90 -6.99
CA LEU A 56 -1.90 -5.05 -7.89
C LEU A 56 -2.39 -5.86 -9.10
N PRO A 57 -3.54 -6.54 -9.00
CA PRO A 57 -4.06 -7.32 -10.12
C PRO A 57 -4.43 -6.44 -11.32
N ARG A 58 -5.14 -5.34 -11.08
CA ARG A 58 -5.46 -4.34 -12.09
C ARG A 58 -5.43 -2.96 -11.45
N GLY A 59 -4.94 -1.98 -12.16
CA GLY A 59 -4.95 -0.60 -11.70
C GLY A 59 -3.66 0.15 -12.00
N SER A 60 -3.38 1.15 -11.20
CA SER A 60 -2.24 2.04 -11.41
C SER A 60 -1.53 2.34 -10.09
N VAL A 61 -0.27 2.74 -10.19
CA VAL A 61 0.53 3.20 -9.05
C VAL A 61 0.95 4.64 -9.34
N LEU A 62 0.74 5.52 -8.37
CA LEU A 62 1.09 6.92 -8.46
C LEU A 62 2.13 7.26 -7.40
N ALA A 63 3.16 7.98 -7.80
CA ALA A 63 4.14 8.55 -6.88
C ALA A 63 3.65 9.91 -6.40
N SER A 64 3.78 10.18 -5.10
CA SER A 64 3.40 11.47 -4.53
C SER A 64 4.29 12.60 -5.05
N PRO A 65 3.76 13.84 -5.14
CA PRO A 65 4.55 14.99 -5.60
C PRO A 65 5.72 15.32 -4.65
N CYS A 66 5.60 14.98 -3.38
CA CYS A 66 6.70 15.15 -2.41
C CYS A 66 7.72 14.00 -2.43
N GLY A 67 7.46 12.95 -3.19
CA GLY A 67 8.38 11.81 -3.32
C GLY A 67 8.48 10.92 -2.09
N THR A 68 7.56 11.03 -1.13
CA THR A 68 7.65 10.32 0.15
C THR A 68 6.71 9.13 0.28
N PHE A 69 5.70 9.01 -0.58
CA PHE A 69 4.78 7.89 -0.52
C PHE A 69 4.17 7.59 -1.89
N TYR A 70 3.49 6.47 -1.96
CA TYR A 70 2.80 6.01 -3.16
C TYR A 70 1.31 5.83 -2.90
N LEU A 71 0.53 5.99 -3.96
CA LEU A 71 -0.88 5.69 -3.97
C LEU A 71 -1.14 4.61 -5.01
N GLN A 72 -1.71 3.49 -4.57
CA GLN A 72 -2.08 2.41 -5.46
C GLN A 72 -3.58 2.47 -5.71
N LEU A 73 -3.97 2.48 -6.98
CA LEU A 73 -5.37 2.39 -7.40
C LEU A 73 -5.62 0.97 -7.87
N ILE A 74 -6.53 0.25 -7.21
CA ILE A 74 -6.83 -1.14 -7.53
C ILE A 74 -8.26 -1.28 -8.02
N GLU A 75 -8.42 -1.95 -9.17
CA GLU A 75 -9.71 -2.39 -9.68
C GLU A 75 -9.90 -3.86 -9.28
N PRO A 76 -10.74 -4.18 -8.28
CA PRO A 76 -10.91 -5.56 -7.86
C PRO A 76 -11.55 -6.43 -8.94
N ASP A 77 -11.02 -7.64 -9.15
CA ASP A 77 -11.50 -8.55 -10.20
C ASP A 77 -12.85 -9.19 -9.89
N SER A 78 -13.17 -9.38 -8.61
CA SER A 78 -14.31 -10.20 -8.18
C SER A 78 -15.51 -9.42 -7.67
N LEU A 79 -15.39 -8.10 -7.57
CA LEU A 79 -16.44 -7.25 -7.04
C LEU A 79 -16.72 -6.12 -8.02
N VAL A 80 -17.99 -5.97 -8.39
CA VAL A 80 -18.42 -4.75 -9.05
C VAL A 80 -18.40 -3.65 -7.99
N VAL A 81 -17.32 -2.88 -7.99
CA VAL A 81 -17.21 -1.70 -7.15
C VAL A 81 -17.74 -0.53 -7.96
N ASP A 82 -18.90 -0.02 -7.58
CA ASP A 82 -19.45 1.20 -8.16
C ASP A 82 -18.88 2.43 -7.44
N ASP A 83 -19.33 3.61 -7.82
CA ASP A 83 -18.87 4.87 -7.22
C ASP A 83 -19.06 4.90 -5.70
N THR A 84 -20.03 4.17 -5.18
CA THR A 84 -20.31 4.13 -3.73
C THR A 84 -19.39 3.18 -2.99
N GLY A 85 -18.77 2.23 -3.72
CA GLY A 85 -17.81 1.27 -3.15
C GLY A 85 -16.36 1.71 -3.27
N GLU A 86 -16.08 2.82 -3.93
CA GLU A 86 -14.72 3.36 -4.02
C GLU A 86 -14.29 3.90 -2.66
N ARG A 87 -13.13 3.46 -2.16
CA ARG A 87 -12.66 3.83 -0.83
C ARG A 87 -11.18 3.56 -0.65
N LEU A 88 -10.57 4.23 0.32
CA LEU A 88 -9.27 3.82 0.84
C LEU A 88 -9.44 2.49 1.58
N GLN A 89 -8.65 1.50 1.23
CA GLN A 89 -8.84 0.13 1.69
C GLN A 89 -7.65 -0.40 2.49
N ARG A 90 -6.43 0.01 2.13
CA ARG A 90 -5.22 -0.49 2.76
C ARG A 90 -4.27 0.62 3.12
N VAL A 91 -3.51 0.38 4.18
CA VAL A 91 -2.30 1.13 4.48
C VAL A 91 -1.11 0.24 4.09
N ALA A 92 -0.15 0.80 3.38
CA ALA A 92 1.00 0.04 2.91
C ALA A 92 2.27 0.46 3.68
N PHE A 93 3.02 -0.55 4.13
CA PHE A 93 4.34 -0.39 4.73
C PHE A 93 5.39 -1.04 3.85
N GLY A 94 6.52 -0.39 3.69
CA GLY A 94 7.68 -0.99 3.06
C GLY A 94 8.47 -1.81 4.06
N ALA A 95 9.07 -2.90 3.59
CA ALA A 95 9.95 -3.74 4.38
C ALA A 95 11.10 -4.23 3.50
N PRO A 96 12.35 -4.20 4.00
CA PRO A 96 13.47 -4.71 3.23
C PRO A 96 13.41 -6.23 3.02
N ASP A 97 12.79 -6.95 3.95
CA ASP A 97 12.61 -8.41 3.89
C ASP A 97 11.18 -8.74 4.32
N VAL A 98 10.28 -8.90 3.36
CA VAL A 98 8.87 -9.16 3.65
C VAL A 98 8.65 -10.50 4.36
N PRO A 99 9.27 -11.63 3.97
CA PRO A 99 9.12 -12.87 4.74
C PRO A 99 9.51 -12.74 6.21
N ALA A 100 10.61 -12.05 6.49
CA ALA A 100 11.03 -11.80 7.88
C ALA A 100 10.05 -10.90 8.62
N ALA A 101 9.49 -9.88 7.95
CA ALA A 101 8.47 -9.00 8.53
C ALA A 101 7.18 -9.76 8.83
N VAL A 102 6.73 -10.62 7.94
CA VAL A 102 5.56 -11.49 8.16
C VAL A 102 5.76 -12.36 9.39
N LYS A 103 6.91 -12.99 9.50
CA LYS A 103 7.24 -13.84 10.66
C LYS A 103 7.22 -13.04 11.97
N ALA A 104 7.84 -11.88 11.97
CA ALA A 104 7.88 -11.01 13.16
C ALA A 104 6.48 -10.55 13.58
N LEU A 105 5.62 -10.22 12.62
CA LEU A 105 4.26 -9.77 12.91
C LEU A 105 3.35 -10.93 13.35
N ARG A 106 3.51 -12.12 12.77
CA ARG A 106 2.76 -13.31 13.21
C ARG A 106 3.03 -13.64 14.68
N VAL A 107 4.27 -13.51 15.12
CA VAL A 107 4.63 -13.70 16.54
C VAL A 107 3.88 -12.72 17.43
N ARG A 108 3.52 -11.55 16.91
CA ARG A 108 2.76 -10.52 17.61
C ARG A 108 1.23 -10.67 17.46
N GLY A 109 0.77 -11.73 16.82
CA GLY A 109 -0.66 -12.03 16.68
C GLY A 109 -1.32 -11.44 15.44
N ILE A 110 -0.56 -10.98 14.47
CA ILE A 110 -1.11 -10.48 13.20
C ILE A 110 -1.28 -11.65 12.23
N ASP A 111 -2.49 -11.84 11.71
CA ASP A 111 -2.79 -12.85 10.70
C ASP A 111 -2.65 -12.27 9.30
N PHE A 112 -2.21 -13.13 8.38
CA PHE A 112 -2.05 -12.78 6.98
C PHE A 112 -2.99 -13.58 6.08
N VAL A 113 -3.36 -12.99 4.95
CA VAL A 113 -4.12 -13.68 3.92
C VAL A 113 -3.21 -14.73 3.29
N GLU A 114 -3.66 -15.98 3.31
CA GLU A 114 -2.96 -17.08 2.66
C GLU A 114 -3.65 -17.41 1.35
N THR A 115 -2.94 -17.25 0.26
CA THR A 115 -3.42 -17.66 -1.06
C THR A 115 -2.28 -18.33 -1.82
N ASP A 116 -2.62 -19.29 -2.65
CA ASP A 116 -1.65 -19.99 -3.50
C ASP A 116 -0.98 -19.07 -4.53
N THR A 117 -1.55 -17.89 -4.75
CA THR A 117 -1.06 -16.91 -5.72
C THR A 117 -0.21 -15.82 -5.09
N LEU A 118 -0.13 -15.75 -3.77
CA LEU A 118 0.70 -14.76 -3.07
C LEU A 118 2.10 -15.30 -2.84
N HIS A 119 3.02 -14.84 -3.66
CA HIS A 119 4.43 -15.12 -3.49
C HIS A 119 5.05 -14.00 -2.64
N THR A 120 5.06 -14.22 -1.32
CA THR A 120 5.56 -13.25 -0.34
C THR A 120 6.97 -12.75 -0.65
N GLU A 121 7.80 -13.62 -1.21
CA GLU A 121 9.18 -13.28 -1.57
C GLU A 121 9.28 -12.31 -2.75
N VAL A 122 8.23 -12.23 -3.59
CA VAL A 122 8.26 -11.43 -4.83
C VAL A 122 7.28 -10.25 -4.76
N ARG A 123 6.07 -10.49 -4.28
CA ARG A 123 4.99 -9.50 -4.38
C ARG A 123 4.66 -8.78 -3.10
N GLY A 124 5.01 -9.34 -1.96
CA GLY A 124 4.64 -8.77 -0.68
C GLY A 124 3.62 -9.62 0.07
N ALA A 125 3.00 -9.06 1.07
CA ALA A 125 2.04 -9.76 1.91
C ALA A 125 0.87 -8.85 2.28
N LEU A 126 -0.27 -9.45 2.59
CA LEU A 126 -1.49 -8.73 2.94
C LEU A 126 -2.05 -9.31 4.23
N THR A 127 -2.29 -8.47 5.22
CA THR A 127 -2.92 -8.91 6.47
C THR A 127 -4.41 -9.17 6.28
N ARG A 128 -4.99 -9.97 7.18
CA ARG A 128 -6.43 -9.99 7.33
C ARG A 128 -6.91 -8.64 7.88
N PRO A 129 -8.19 -8.28 7.67
CA PRO A 129 -8.71 -7.04 8.21
C PRO A 129 -8.51 -6.93 9.72
N GLN A 130 -8.10 -5.77 10.16
CA GLN A 130 -7.93 -5.43 11.56
C GLN A 130 -9.08 -4.56 12.04
N LEU A 131 -8.88 -3.77 13.08
CA LEU A 131 -9.89 -2.88 13.60
C LEU A 131 -10.43 -1.94 12.51
N GLY A 132 -11.75 -1.82 12.40
CA GLY A 132 -12.38 -0.97 11.40
C GLY A 132 -12.33 -1.51 9.97
N GLY A 133 -11.97 -2.78 9.79
CA GLY A 133 -11.90 -3.40 8.47
C GLY A 133 -10.69 -2.99 7.64
N VAL A 134 -9.71 -2.32 8.23
CA VAL A 134 -8.51 -1.88 7.51
C VAL A 134 -7.54 -3.04 7.35
N MET A 135 -7.05 -3.22 6.13
CA MET A 135 -5.99 -4.18 5.83
C MET A 135 -4.64 -3.46 5.73
N PHE A 136 -3.58 -4.20 5.97
CA PHE A 136 -2.22 -3.67 5.83
C PHE A 136 -1.47 -4.50 4.79
N GLU A 137 -0.75 -3.80 3.92
CA GLU A 137 0.06 -4.41 2.88
C GLU A 137 1.52 -4.22 3.21
N LEU A 138 2.31 -5.28 3.06
CA LEU A 138 3.77 -5.20 3.14
C LEU A 138 4.33 -5.27 1.74
N VAL A 139 5.17 -4.30 1.39
CA VAL A 139 5.78 -4.20 0.06
C VAL A 139 7.28 -4.34 0.21
N HIS A 140 7.91 -5.06 -0.72
CA HIS A 140 9.38 -5.15 -0.77
C HIS A 140 9.95 -3.78 -1.10
N HIS A 141 10.49 -3.12 -0.11
CA HIS A 141 11.07 -1.80 -0.26
C HIS A 141 12.12 -1.55 0.81
N ASP A 142 13.29 -1.14 0.38
CA ASP A 142 14.37 -0.72 1.29
C ASP A 142 14.41 0.81 1.29
N GLU A 143 14.29 1.38 2.49
CA GLU A 143 14.40 2.82 2.68
C GLU A 143 15.85 3.24 2.51
N LYS A 144 16.23 3.51 1.27
CA LYS A 144 17.57 4.01 0.93
C LYS A 144 17.58 5.53 1.01
N ARG A 145 18.57 6.01 1.65
CA ARG A 145 18.84 7.44 1.73
C ARG A 145 20.00 7.82 0.84
#